data_0ec5efa73869602ec6fa19cfb1921e8f
#
_entry.id   0ec5efa73869602ec6fa19cfb1921e8f
#
_cell.length_a   1.000
_cell.length_b   1.000
_cell.length_c   1.000
_cell.angle_alpha   90.00
_cell.angle_beta   90.00
_cell.angle_gamma   90.00
#
_symmetry.space_group_name_H-M   'P 1'
#
loop_
_entity.id
_entity.type
_entity.pdbx_description
1 polymer ?
#
loop_
_entity_poly.entity_id
_entity_poly.type
_entity_poly.pdbx_seq_one_letter_code
_entity_poly.pdbx_strand_id
1 'polypeptide(L)'
;MTRPSPPEPTSAFPLAPSPIHVSDEVLDDLRVRLARTRPPLDEGNEDWSYGVPRRYLRELVAYWRDGYDWRAAEAAINAYEHYQVAVDGVPVHFLRRPGRGPRPIPLILTHGWPWTFWHFSKVIDPLADPAAFGGDPADAFDVLVPSLPGFGFPGPLSGFPDVNFWKVADLWHTLMTETLGYEKYAAGGCDIGGLVASQLGHKYADELYGIHIASGLPLDFFTGPRAWDLAQKRPLTDDQPAEIRARIVELERRSASHLAVHMLDGATLAHGLSDSPAGLLAWLLERWNAWSDNGGDVESVFTRDDMLTHATIYWVNNAIATSMRYYANANRYPWVPAHDRTPVVQAPVGLTFVTYENPPGIHTADERVRAYTQSPQADWCNHVNVTAHDHGGHFIPWEIPTEWVDDLRRTFRGRRPTS
;
A
#
# COMPACT_ATOMS: atom_id res chain seq x y z
N MET A 1 -42.94 -30.95 -7.12
CA MET A 1 -41.58 -30.37 -7.07
C MET A 1 -41.71 -28.87 -7.26
N THR A 2 -41.70 -28.14 -6.18
CA THR A 2 -41.77 -26.68 -6.18
C THR A 2 -40.39 -26.13 -6.58
N ARG A 3 -40.35 -25.24 -7.60
CA ARG A 3 -39.13 -24.53 -7.98
C ARG A 3 -38.65 -23.72 -6.75
N PRO A 4 -37.35 -23.70 -6.44
CA PRO A 4 -36.82 -22.81 -5.43
C PRO A 4 -37.10 -21.37 -5.85
N SER A 5 -37.56 -20.54 -4.91
CA SER A 5 -37.72 -19.10 -5.10
C SER A 5 -36.37 -18.47 -5.49
N PRO A 6 -36.37 -17.48 -6.38
CA PRO A 6 -35.15 -16.74 -6.68
C PRO A 6 -34.64 -16.09 -5.39
N PRO A 7 -33.30 -15.97 -5.21
CA PRO A 7 -32.73 -15.27 -4.06
C PRO A 7 -33.27 -13.84 -3.99
N GLU A 8 -33.62 -13.40 -2.78
CA GLU A 8 -34.01 -12.02 -2.53
C GLU A 8 -32.90 -11.06 -3.04
N PRO A 9 -33.27 -9.90 -3.61
CA PRO A 9 -32.24 -8.95 -4.04
C PRO A 9 -31.42 -8.52 -2.83
N THR A 10 -30.10 -8.76 -2.90
CA THR A 10 -29.13 -8.14 -2.00
C THR A 10 -29.45 -6.66 -1.90
N SER A 11 -29.55 -6.11 -0.68
CA SER A 11 -29.81 -4.68 -0.47
C SER A 11 -28.87 -3.86 -1.36
N ALA A 12 -29.41 -2.89 -2.10
CA ALA A 12 -28.60 -2.04 -2.96
C ALA A 12 -27.50 -1.38 -2.13
N PHE A 13 -26.28 -1.30 -2.67
CA PHE A 13 -25.19 -0.61 -2.01
C PHE A 13 -25.60 0.82 -1.66
N PRO A 14 -25.31 1.34 -0.44
CA PRO A 14 -25.94 2.56 0.06
C PRO A 14 -25.52 3.86 -0.65
N LEU A 15 -24.51 3.78 -1.54
CA LEU A 15 -23.92 4.94 -2.22
C LEU A 15 -24.09 4.86 -3.74
N ALA A 16 -24.13 6.03 -4.39
CA ALA A 16 -24.10 6.13 -5.85
C ALA A 16 -22.63 6.19 -6.34
N PRO A 17 -22.28 5.46 -7.42
CA PRO A 17 -20.94 5.53 -7.99
C PRO A 17 -20.60 6.94 -8.51
N SER A 18 -19.33 7.32 -8.34
CA SER A 18 -18.76 8.57 -8.82
C SER A 18 -17.47 8.26 -9.61
N PRO A 19 -17.56 8.04 -10.93
CA PRO A 19 -16.40 7.73 -11.74
C PRO A 19 -15.31 8.81 -11.64
N ILE A 20 -14.07 8.38 -11.74
CA ILE A 20 -12.91 9.28 -11.80
C ILE A 20 -12.90 9.97 -13.16
N HIS A 21 -12.67 11.27 -13.16
CA HIS A 21 -12.46 12.06 -14.38
C HIS A 21 -11.42 13.15 -14.12
N VAL A 22 -10.33 13.10 -14.85
CA VAL A 22 -9.30 14.15 -14.87
C VAL A 22 -9.60 15.07 -16.05
N SER A 23 -9.72 16.38 -15.81
CA SER A 23 -10.02 17.33 -16.89
C SER A 23 -8.88 17.40 -17.91
N ASP A 24 -9.20 17.73 -19.15
CA ASP A 24 -8.20 17.92 -20.21
C ASP A 24 -7.24 19.06 -19.87
N GLU A 25 -7.71 20.12 -19.19
CA GLU A 25 -6.88 21.23 -18.74
C GLU A 25 -5.72 20.76 -17.83
N VAL A 26 -5.98 19.84 -16.89
CA VAL A 26 -4.97 19.27 -16.00
C VAL A 26 -3.96 18.40 -16.77
N LEU A 27 -4.45 17.63 -17.75
CA LEU A 27 -3.57 16.79 -18.58
C LEU A 27 -2.73 17.63 -19.54
N ASP A 28 -3.26 18.73 -20.07
CA ASP A 28 -2.53 19.65 -20.93
C ASP A 28 -1.46 20.42 -20.13
N ASP A 29 -1.73 20.87 -18.90
CA ASP A 29 -0.72 21.44 -17.99
C ASP A 29 0.41 20.43 -17.73
N LEU A 30 0.07 19.17 -17.45
CA LEU A 30 1.07 18.10 -17.31
C LEU A 30 1.96 17.98 -18.54
N ARG A 31 1.40 17.92 -19.75
CA ARG A 31 2.16 17.82 -21.00
C ARG A 31 3.07 19.04 -21.21
N VAL A 32 2.57 20.25 -20.94
CA VAL A 32 3.36 21.49 -21.03
C VAL A 32 4.56 21.46 -20.07
N ARG A 33 4.36 21.01 -18.82
CA ARG A 33 5.43 20.91 -17.84
C ARG A 33 6.45 19.83 -18.20
N LEU A 34 6.03 18.68 -18.69
CA LEU A 34 6.92 17.63 -19.20
C LEU A 34 7.78 18.14 -20.37
N ALA A 35 7.19 18.92 -21.29
CA ALA A 35 7.92 19.52 -22.41
C ALA A 35 8.98 20.55 -21.97
N ARG A 36 8.79 21.16 -20.80
CA ARG A 36 9.71 22.17 -20.22
C ARG A 36 10.69 21.57 -19.22
N THR A 37 10.73 20.25 -19.07
CA THR A 37 11.64 19.58 -18.13
C THR A 37 13.08 20.02 -18.38
N ARG A 38 13.72 20.51 -17.32
CA ARG A 38 15.15 20.87 -17.32
C ARG A 38 15.92 19.80 -16.53
N PRO A 39 16.56 18.83 -17.20
CA PRO A 39 17.32 17.80 -16.52
C PRO A 39 18.57 18.39 -15.84
N PRO A 40 18.98 17.87 -14.67
CA PRO A 40 20.25 18.24 -14.07
C PRO A 40 21.42 17.82 -14.99
N LEU A 41 22.56 18.48 -14.85
CA LEU A 41 23.81 17.97 -15.38
C LEU A 41 24.23 16.82 -14.47
N ASP A 42 24.27 15.63 -15.04
CA ASP A 42 24.62 14.39 -14.34
C ASP A 42 25.41 13.50 -15.31
N GLU A 43 26.65 13.18 -14.92
CA GLU A 43 27.55 12.33 -15.69
C GLU A 43 28.06 11.20 -14.80
N GLY A 44 28.18 9.99 -15.37
CA GLY A 44 28.69 8.82 -14.65
C GLY A 44 27.70 8.15 -13.70
N ASN A 45 26.39 8.41 -13.85
CA ASN A 45 25.31 7.74 -13.12
C ASN A 45 24.50 6.83 -14.06
N GLU A 46 25.11 5.74 -14.51
CA GLU A 46 24.43 4.77 -15.39
C GLU A 46 23.89 3.56 -14.60
N ASP A 47 24.30 3.39 -13.35
CA ASP A 47 24.08 2.21 -12.50
C ASP A 47 23.26 2.49 -11.25
N TRP A 48 22.56 3.61 -11.20
CA TRP A 48 21.75 4.06 -10.04
C TRP A 48 22.54 4.38 -8.76
N SER A 49 23.87 4.43 -8.82
CA SER A 49 24.70 4.71 -7.64
C SER A 49 24.38 6.06 -6.97
N TYR A 50 23.90 7.01 -7.76
CA TYR A 50 23.54 8.37 -7.30
C TYR A 50 22.02 8.64 -7.40
N GLY A 51 21.20 7.60 -7.52
CA GLY A 51 19.76 7.68 -7.77
C GLY A 51 19.42 7.49 -9.25
N VAL A 52 18.28 7.96 -9.68
CA VAL A 52 17.73 7.71 -11.03
C VAL A 52 18.65 8.20 -12.14
N PRO A 53 19.10 7.32 -13.07
CA PRO A 53 19.94 7.71 -14.19
C PRO A 53 19.25 8.73 -15.10
N ARG A 54 19.96 9.82 -15.44
CA ARG A 54 19.44 10.92 -16.26
C ARG A 54 18.90 10.45 -17.61
N ARG A 55 19.60 9.51 -18.27
CA ARG A 55 19.19 8.99 -19.58
C ARG A 55 17.84 8.29 -19.48
N TYR A 56 17.68 7.38 -18.51
CA TYR A 56 16.47 6.63 -18.32
C TYR A 56 15.27 7.54 -17.98
N LEU A 57 15.47 8.48 -17.05
CA LEU A 57 14.42 9.45 -16.71
C LEU A 57 13.99 10.28 -17.93
N ARG A 58 14.92 10.73 -18.77
CA ARG A 58 14.59 11.47 -19.99
C ARG A 58 13.73 10.66 -20.97
N GLU A 59 14.06 9.40 -21.15
CA GLU A 59 13.29 8.48 -22.01
C GLU A 59 11.87 8.29 -21.46
N LEU A 60 11.75 8.10 -20.16
CA LEU A 60 10.46 7.90 -19.49
C LEU A 60 9.60 9.19 -19.49
N VAL A 61 10.21 10.36 -19.29
CA VAL A 61 9.54 11.67 -19.39
C VAL A 61 9.06 11.93 -20.83
N ALA A 62 9.86 11.60 -21.84
CA ALA A 62 9.45 11.71 -23.24
C ALA A 62 8.27 10.78 -23.55
N TYR A 63 8.30 9.55 -23.05
CA TYR A 63 7.21 8.59 -23.20
C TYR A 63 5.94 9.07 -22.47
N TRP A 64 6.06 9.61 -21.27
CA TRP A 64 4.92 10.17 -20.52
C TRP A 64 4.23 11.31 -21.27
N ARG A 65 5.02 12.17 -21.92
CA ARG A 65 4.51 13.30 -22.70
C ARG A 65 3.81 12.87 -23.99
N ASP A 66 4.43 11.94 -24.75
CA ASP A 66 4.12 11.68 -26.16
C ASP A 66 3.47 10.31 -26.41
N GLY A 67 3.73 9.30 -25.58
CA GLY A 67 3.33 7.90 -25.79
C GLY A 67 2.33 7.36 -24.80
N TYR A 68 2.32 7.87 -23.58
CA TYR A 68 1.44 7.38 -22.53
C TYR A 68 0.00 7.92 -22.68
N ASP A 69 -0.98 7.03 -22.56
CA ASP A 69 -2.41 7.36 -22.70
C ASP A 69 -3.12 7.27 -21.34
N TRP A 70 -3.26 8.43 -20.66
CA TRP A 70 -4.03 8.51 -19.44
C TRP A 70 -5.49 8.08 -19.62
N ARG A 71 -6.12 8.37 -20.77
CA ARG A 71 -7.54 8.03 -20.98
C ARG A 71 -7.75 6.52 -21.02
N ALA A 72 -6.81 5.77 -21.55
CA ALA A 72 -6.82 4.31 -21.49
C ALA A 72 -6.69 3.81 -20.03
N ALA A 73 -5.79 4.40 -19.23
CA ALA A 73 -5.62 4.08 -17.82
C ALA A 73 -6.87 4.47 -17.00
N GLU A 74 -7.43 5.67 -17.20
CA GLU A 74 -8.67 6.14 -16.56
C GLU A 74 -9.86 5.23 -16.89
N ALA A 75 -9.96 4.75 -18.13
CA ALA A 75 -11.00 3.80 -18.53
C ALA A 75 -10.84 2.43 -17.83
N ALA A 76 -9.60 1.92 -17.70
CA ALA A 76 -9.32 0.69 -16.99
C ALA A 76 -9.63 0.81 -15.47
N ILE A 77 -9.29 1.95 -14.87
CA ILE A 77 -9.62 2.28 -13.49
C ILE A 77 -11.15 2.33 -13.32
N ASN A 78 -11.86 3.03 -14.20
CA ASN A 78 -13.32 3.16 -14.19
C ASN A 78 -14.10 1.89 -14.61
N ALA A 79 -13.41 0.79 -14.93
CA ALA A 79 -14.05 -0.53 -15.03
C ALA A 79 -14.55 -1.04 -13.65
N TYR A 80 -14.13 -0.42 -12.57
CA TYR A 80 -14.59 -0.65 -11.21
C TYR A 80 -15.53 0.46 -10.75
N GLU A 81 -16.32 0.18 -9.72
CA GLU A 81 -17.17 1.18 -9.08
C GLU A 81 -16.31 2.08 -8.17
N HIS A 82 -16.40 3.40 -8.36
CA HIS A 82 -15.73 4.39 -7.53
C HIS A 82 -16.72 5.18 -6.70
N TYR A 83 -16.35 5.51 -5.47
CA TYR A 83 -17.18 6.25 -4.53
C TYR A 83 -16.38 7.35 -3.86
N GLN A 84 -17.06 8.45 -3.54
CA GLN A 84 -16.50 9.56 -2.76
C GLN A 84 -17.46 9.89 -1.62
N VAL A 85 -16.95 9.89 -0.40
CA VAL A 85 -17.73 10.13 0.83
C VAL A 85 -16.95 11.02 1.78
N ALA A 86 -17.64 11.65 2.72
CA ALA A 86 -17.00 12.28 3.87
C ALA A 86 -17.14 11.36 5.09
N VAL A 87 -16.03 10.93 5.66
CA VAL A 87 -15.96 10.14 6.89
C VAL A 87 -15.39 11.03 7.98
N ASP A 88 -16.16 11.34 9.00
CA ASP A 88 -15.81 12.33 10.03
C ASP A 88 -15.36 13.68 9.43
N GLY A 89 -15.97 14.07 8.32
CA GLY A 89 -15.64 15.27 7.56
C GLY A 89 -14.39 15.14 6.68
N VAL A 90 -13.63 14.06 6.75
CA VAL A 90 -12.48 13.78 5.87
C VAL A 90 -12.98 13.24 4.54
N PRO A 91 -12.61 13.86 3.41
CA PRO A 91 -12.98 13.33 2.10
C PRO A 91 -12.22 12.03 1.84
N VAL A 92 -12.96 10.97 1.51
CA VAL A 92 -12.46 9.63 1.24
C VAL A 92 -12.96 9.17 -0.13
N HIS A 93 -12.05 8.70 -0.96
CA HIS A 93 -12.33 7.96 -2.17
C HIS A 93 -12.06 6.47 -1.94
N PHE A 94 -12.89 5.60 -2.50
CA PHE A 94 -12.58 4.18 -2.60
C PHE A 94 -13.15 3.56 -3.88
N LEU A 95 -12.45 2.54 -4.35
CA LEU A 95 -12.87 1.62 -5.38
C LEU A 95 -13.57 0.43 -4.73
N ARG A 96 -14.64 -0.09 -5.35
CA ARG A 96 -15.32 -1.30 -4.92
C ARG A 96 -15.44 -2.32 -6.05
N ARG A 97 -15.24 -3.59 -5.69
CA ARG A 97 -15.56 -4.75 -6.52
C ARG A 97 -16.44 -5.70 -5.71
N PRO A 98 -17.74 -5.80 -6.04
CA PRO A 98 -18.67 -6.71 -5.36
C PRO A 98 -18.21 -8.17 -5.45
N GLY A 99 -18.25 -8.88 -4.34
CA GLY A 99 -17.88 -10.29 -4.27
C GLY A 99 -18.89 -11.19 -4.96
N ARG A 100 -18.40 -12.13 -5.79
CA ARG A 100 -19.18 -13.13 -6.51
C ARG A 100 -19.06 -14.51 -5.83
N GLY A 101 -19.73 -14.66 -4.70
CA GLY A 101 -19.76 -15.88 -3.93
C GLY A 101 -21.01 -15.97 -3.06
N PRO A 102 -21.22 -17.09 -2.38
CA PRO A 102 -22.44 -17.28 -1.59
C PRO A 102 -22.52 -16.33 -0.38
N ARG A 103 -21.38 -15.93 0.18
CA ARG A 103 -21.27 -15.03 1.36
C ARG A 103 -19.91 -14.33 1.35
N PRO A 104 -19.72 -13.31 0.50
CA PRO A 104 -18.46 -12.60 0.44
C PRO A 104 -18.16 -11.89 1.76
N ILE A 105 -16.91 -11.99 2.23
CA ILE A 105 -16.45 -11.20 3.37
C ILE A 105 -16.16 -9.77 2.89
N PRO A 106 -16.72 -8.71 3.52
CA PRO A 106 -16.27 -7.34 3.25
C PRO A 106 -14.79 -7.20 3.59
N LEU A 107 -13.98 -6.77 2.64
CA LEU A 107 -12.53 -6.66 2.77
C LEU A 107 -12.08 -5.26 2.38
N ILE A 108 -11.48 -4.53 3.32
CA ILE A 108 -10.82 -3.26 3.02
C ILE A 108 -9.31 -3.47 2.85
N LEU A 109 -8.77 -3.06 1.69
CA LEU A 109 -7.35 -3.17 1.34
C LEU A 109 -6.70 -1.79 1.30
N THR A 110 -5.72 -1.56 2.16
CA THR A 110 -5.04 -0.27 2.28
C THR A 110 -3.65 -0.34 1.67
N HIS A 111 -3.36 0.59 0.75
CA HIS A 111 -2.06 0.74 0.12
C HIS A 111 -1.05 1.47 1.01
N GLY A 112 0.19 1.62 0.54
CA GLY A 112 1.26 2.35 1.21
C GLY A 112 1.85 3.50 0.39
N TRP A 113 3.12 3.81 0.62
CA TRP A 113 3.90 4.79 -0.12
C TRP A 113 5.10 4.11 -0.82
N PRO A 114 5.44 4.39 -2.08
CA PRO A 114 4.87 5.37 -3.02
C PRO A 114 3.75 4.80 -3.93
N TRP A 115 2.70 4.36 -3.34
CA TRP A 115 1.63 3.61 -3.98
C TRP A 115 0.34 4.43 -4.09
N THR A 116 -0.61 3.88 -4.84
CA THR A 116 -1.98 4.36 -4.89
C THR A 116 -2.94 3.17 -4.67
N PHE A 117 -4.24 3.44 -4.58
CA PHE A 117 -5.27 2.40 -4.55
C PHE A 117 -5.14 1.40 -5.73
N TRP A 118 -4.57 1.84 -6.86
CA TRP A 118 -4.40 1.04 -8.08
C TRP A 118 -3.34 -0.06 -7.96
N HIS A 119 -2.54 -0.02 -6.92
CA HIS A 119 -1.59 -1.07 -6.56
C HIS A 119 -2.25 -2.46 -6.42
N PHE A 120 -3.50 -2.53 -6.03
CA PHE A 120 -4.21 -3.79 -5.86
C PHE A 120 -4.89 -4.28 -7.14
N SER A 121 -4.75 -3.61 -8.28
CA SER A 121 -5.46 -3.94 -9.53
C SER A 121 -5.31 -5.39 -9.98
N LYS A 122 -4.16 -6.03 -9.74
CA LYS A 122 -3.91 -7.43 -10.09
C LYS A 122 -4.62 -8.45 -9.19
N VAL A 123 -5.09 -8.03 -8.01
CA VAL A 123 -5.66 -8.94 -6.98
C VAL A 123 -7.15 -8.71 -6.72
N ILE A 124 -7.69 -7.58 -7.14
CA ILE A 124 -9.10 -7.22 -6.91
C ILE A 124 -10.05 -8.27 -7.49
N ASP A 125 -9.93 -8.58 -8.80
CA ASP A 125 -10.80 -9.54 -9.46
C ASP A 125 -10.63 -10.97 -8.94
N PRO A 126 -9.40 -11.50 -8.76
CA PRO A 126 -9.20 -12.81 -8.14
C PRO A 126 -9.84 -12.92 -6.75
N LEU A 127 -9.77 -11.87 -5.93
CA LEU A 127 -10.40 -11.87 -4.60
C LEU A 127 -11.92 -11.78 -4.66
N ALA A 128 -12.47 -10.98 -5.59
CA ALA A 128 -13.91 -10.79 -5.69
C ALA A 128 -14.63 -11.93 -6.41
N ASP A 129 -14.02 -12.54 -7.43
CA ASP A 129 -14.59 -13.63 -8.24
C ASP A 129 -13.61 -14.83 -8.33
N PRO A 130 -13.36 -15.54 -7.23
CA PRO A 130 -12.41 -16.64 -7.23
C PRO A 130 -12.74 -17.74 -8.25
N ALA A 131 -14.01 -17.97 -8.56
CA ALA A 131 -14.43 -18.97 -9.53
C ALA A 131 -13.92 -18.69 -10.95
N ALA A 132 -13.86 -17.41 -11.36
CA ALA A 132 -13.30 -17.01 -12.65
C ALA A 132 -11.78 -17.25 -12.76
N PHE A 133 -11.10 -17.44 -11.63
CA PHE A 133 -9.66 -17.68 -11.52
C PHE A 133 -9.32 -19.07 -10.98
N GLY A 134 -10.26 -20.03 -11.08
CA GLY A 134 -10.05 -21.44 -10.68
C GLY A 134 -10.07 -21.70 -9.18
N GLY A 135 -10.49 -20.71 -8.37
CA GLY A 135 -10.65 -20.83 -6.92
C GLY A 135 -12.05 -21.25 -6.47
N ASP A 136 -12.22 -21.49 -5.18
CA ASP A 136 -13.51 -21.78 -4.57
C ASP A 136 -14.37 -20.50 -4.48
N PRO A 137 -15.59 -20.46 -5.05
CA PRO A 137 -16.48 -19.30 -4.92
C PRO A 137 -16.82 -18.96 -3.47
N ALA A 138 -16.71 -19.91 -2.54
CA ALA A 138 -16.86 -19.63 -1.11
C ALA A 138 -15.74 -18.72 -0.55
N ASP A 139 -14.62 -18.58 -1.25
CA ASP A 139 -13.50 -17.72 -0.87
C ASP A 139 -13.65 -16.26 -1.37
N ALA A 140 -14.80 -15.87 -1.91
CA ALA A 140 -15.04 -14.52 -2.42
C ALA A 140 -15.03 -13.45 -1.32
N PHE A 141 -14.57 -12.25 -1.69
CA PHE A 141 -14.59 -11.04 -0.87
C PHE A 141 -15.38 -9.92 -1.58
N ASP A 142 -16.08 -9.10 -0.83
CA ASP A 142 -16.56 -7.79 -1.28
C ASP A 142 -15.40 -6.80 -1.06
N VAL A 143 -14.66 -6.49 -2.14
CA VAL A 143 -13.36 -5.82 -2.05
C VAL A 143 -13.54 -4.31 -2.11
N LEU A 144 -13.02 -3.61 -1.11
CA LEU A 144 -12.96 -2.14 -1.04
C LEU A 144 -11.49 -1.71 -0.99
N VAL A 145 -11.12 -0.78 -1.86
CA VAL A 145 -9.74 -0.26 -1.93
C VAL A 145 -9.78 1.25 -1.83
N PRO A 146 -9.65 1.82 -0.62
CA PRO A 146 -9.61 3.26 -0.46
C PRO A 146 -8.30 3.85 -0.94
N SER A 147 -8.35 5.11 -1.40
CA SER A 147 -7.17 5.97 -1.39
C SER A 147 -6.89 6.41 0.04
N LEU A 148 -5.66 6.27 0.50
CA LEU A 148 -5.25 6.95 1.75
C LEU A 148 -5.56 8.45 1.62
N PRO A 149 -6.18 9.09 2.64
CA PRO A 149 -6.53 10.49 2.58
C PRO A 149 -5.33 11.36 2.19
N GLY A 150 -5.47 12.12 1.10
CA GLY A 150 -4.40 12.96 0.56
C GLY A 150 -3.35 12.27 -0.31
N PHE A 151 -3.55 11.00 -0.71
CA PHE A 151 -2.66 10.28 -1.65
C PHE A 151 -3.18 10.24 -3.09
N GLY A 152 -4.46 10.41 -3.28
CA GLY A 152 -5.10 10.34 -4.58
C GLY A 152 -6.41 11.11 -4.57
N PHE A 153 -7.42 10.56 -5.23
CA PHE A 153 -8.74 11.19 -5.24
C PHE A 153 -9.36 11.22 -3.83
N PRO A 154 -10.09 12.26 -3.46
CA PRO A 154 -10.50 13.43 -4.23
C PRO A 154 -9.49 14.59 -4.23
N GLY A 155 -8.22 14.38 -4.03
CA GLY A 155 -7.18 15.40 -4.07
C GLY A 155 -6.44 15.61 -2.75
N PRO A 156 -5.66 16.72 -2.64
CA PRO A 156 -4.87 16.97 -1.45
C PRO A 156 -5.74 17.24 -0.24
N LEU A 157 -5.30 16.78 0.92
CA LEU A 157 -6.01 16.94 2.18
C LEU A 157 -5.70 18.29 2.83
N SER A 158 -6.68 19.22 2.74
CA SER A 158 -6.57 20.53 3.34
C SER A 158 -7.36 20.64 4.61
N GLY A 159 -7.18 20.87 5.70
CA GLY A 159 -8.04 20.97 6.89
C GLY A 159 -7.87 19.85 7.92
N PHE A 160 -7.12 18.83 7.59
CA PHE A 160 -6.82 17.71 8.48
C PHE A 160 -5.30 17.51 8.61
N PRO A 161 -4.58 18.47 9.21
CA PRO A 161 -3.12 18.46 9.24
C PRO A 161 -2.51 17.35 10.11
N ASP A 162 -3.30 16.71 10.94
CA ASP A 162 -2.94 15.69 11.91
C ASP A 162 -3.23 14.24 11.43
N VAL A 163 -3.69 14.06 10.17
CA VAL A 163 -3.93 12.72 9.61
C VAL A 163 -2.63 11.91 9.62
N ASN A 164 -2.73 10.70 10.18
CA ASN A 164 -1.66 9.73 10.30
C ASN A 164 -2.23 8.30 10.23
N PHE A 165 -1.38 7.28 10.40
CA PHE A 165 -1.78 5.85 10.30
C PHE A 165 -2.89 5.47 11.30
N TRP A 166 -2.83 5.98 12.52
CA TRP A 166 -3.78 5.65 13.61
C TRP A 166 -5.15 6.26 13.32
N LYS A 167 -5.17 7.50 12.92
CA LYS A 167 -6.40 8.21 12.55
C LYS A 167 -7.06 7.62 11.30
N VAL A 168 -6.27 7.16 10.34
CA VAL A 168 -6.79 6.44 9.16
C VAL A 168 -7.46 5.13 9.56
N ALA A 169 -6.91 4.40 10.52
CA ALA A 169 -7.58 3.19 11.02
C ALA A 169 -8.96 3.51 11.62
N ASP A 170 -9.08 4.60 12.40
CA ASP A 170 -10.37 5.05 12.91
C ASP A 170 -11.34 5.44 11.78
N LEU A 171 -10.85 6.16 10.76
CA LEU A 171 -11.65 6.51 9.57
C LEU A 171 -12.12 5.27 8.80
N TRP A 172 -11.27 4.25 8.65
CA TRP A 172 -11.65 3.00 7.97
C TRP A 172 -12.68 2.20 8.78
N HIS A 173 -12.55 2.20 10.09
CA HIS A 173 -13.56 1.59 10.94
C HIS A 173 -14.91 2.29 10.78
N THR A 174 -14.98 3.61 10.90
CA THR A 174 -16.19 4.41 10.66
C THR A 174 -16.73 4.21 9.24
N LEU A 175 -15.87 4.18 8.22
CA LEU A 175 -16.29 3.90 6.85
C LEU A 175 -17.00 2.55 6.74
N MET A 176 -16.39 1.49 7.27
CA MET A 176 -16.93 0.13 7.14
C MET A 176 -18.20 -0.06 7.95
N THR A 177 -18.23 0.40 9.21
CA THR A 177 -19.33 0.11 10.13
C THR A 177 -20.46 1.12 10.06
N GLU A 178 -20.17 2.42 10.08
CA GLU A 178 -21.21 3.46 10.14
C GLU A 178 -21.66 3.91 8.76
N THR A 179 -20.71 4.13 7.83
CA THR A 179 -21.05 4.63 6.48
C THR A 179 -21.61 3.53 5.58
N LEU A 180 -21.01 2.33 5.62
CA LEU A 180 -21.38 1.21 4.77
C LEU A 180 -22.25 0.16 5.47
N GLY A 181 -22.33 0.18 6.79
CA GLY A 181 -23.22 -0.67 7.59
C GLY A 181 -22.78 -2.12 7.75
N TYR A 182 -21.49 -2.43 7.56
CA TYR A 182 -20.99 -3.78 7.81
C TYR A 182 -20.82 -4.02 9.32
N GLU A 183 -21.51 -5.03 9.87
CA GLU A 183 -21.34 -5.42 11.28
C GLU A 183 -19.94 -5.96 11.54
N LYS A 184 -19.35 -6.66 10.56
CA LYS A 184 -18.02 -7.27 10.64
C LYS A 184 -17.33 -7.25 9.30
N TYR A 185 -16.01 -7.04 9.30
CA TYR A 185 -15.22 -6.95 8.06
C TYR A 185 -13.82 -7.54 8.23
N ALA A 186 -13.11 -7.70 7.14
CA ALA A 186 -11.69 -8.05 7.09
C ALA A 186 -10.88 -6.83 6.64
N ALA A 187 -9.65 -6.71 7.10
CA ALA A 187 -8.74 -5.69 6.63
C ALA A 187 -7.43 -6.29 6.15
N GLY A 188 -6.79 -5.62 5.19
CA GLY A 188 -5.47 -6.02 4.71
C GLY A 188 -4.67 -4.84 4.19
N GLY A 189 -3.36 -5.03 4.06
CA GLY A 189 -2.50 -4.01 3.50
C GLY A 189 -1.02 -4.33 3.56
N CYS A 190 -0.27 -3.48 2.88
CA CYS A 190 1.19 -3.53 2.81
C CYS A 190 1.75 -2.15 3.19
N ASP A 191 2.99 -2.06 3.67
CA ASP A 191 3.65 -0.81 4.04
C ASP A 191 2.80 -0.01 5.05
N ILE A 192 2.42 1.25 4.77
CA ILE A 192 1.49 2.06 5.58
C ILE A 192 0.18 1.30 5.82
N GLY A 193 -0.34 0.63 4.78
CA GLY A 193 -1.57 -0.16 4.88
C GLY A 193 -1.46 -1.31 5.86
N GLY A 194 -0.27 -1.90 6.02
CA GLY A 194 0.00 -2.90 7.05
C GLY A 194 -0.09 -2.33 8.48
N LEU A 195 0.40 -1.11 8.70
CA LEU A 195 0.26 -0.40 9.98
C LEU A 195 -1.19 -0.04 10.28
N VAL A 196 -1.94 0.44 9.27
CA VAL A 196 -3.37 0.75 9.42
C VAL A 196 -4.17 -0.52 9.76
N ALA A 197 -3.92 -1.63 9.05
CA ALA A 197 -4.56 -2.92 9.33
C ALA A 197 -4.20 -3.44 10.73
N SER A 198 -2.93 -3.32 11.14
CA SER A 198 -2.49 -3.70 12.49
C SER A 198 -3.17 -2.87 13.58
N GLN A 199 -3.36 -1.56 13.36
CA GLN A 199 -4.09 -0.69 14.27
C GLN A 199 -5.58 -1.05 14.35
N LEU A 200 -6.21 -1.40 13.23
CA LEU A 200 -7.57 -1.94 13.22
C LEU A 200 -7.65 -3.22 14.07
N GLY A 201 -6.73 -4.15 13.86
CA GLY A 201 -6.65 -5.40 14.62
C GLY A 201 -6.31 -5.21 16.09
N HIS A 202 -5.64 -4.11 16.48
CA HIS A 202 -5.39 -3.72 17.86
C HIS A 202 -6.65 -3.16 18.52
N LYS A 203 -7.29 -2.18 17.89
CA LYS A 203 -8.33 -1.36 18.53
C LYS A 203 -9.74 -1.92 18.35
N TYR A 204 -10.03 -2.59 17.23
CA TYR A 204 -11.37 -3.00 16.80
C TYR A 204 -11.48 -4.51 16.51
N ALA A 205 -10.75 -5.33 17.27
CA ALA A 205 -10.63 -6.78 17.01
C ALA A 205 -11.98 -7.52 16.98
N ASP A 206 -12.96 -7.09 17.77
CA ASP A 206 -14.26 -7.75 17.89
C ASP A 206 -15.14 -7.57 16.63
N GLU A 207 -14.94 -6.48 15.88
CA GLU A 207 -15.63 -6.20 14.64
C GLU A 207 -14.87 -6.72 13.40
N LEU A 208 -13.76 -7.43 13.59
CA LEU A 208 -12.97 -7.98 12.49
C LEU A 208 -13.09 -9.50 12.39
N TYR A 209 -13.23 -10.02 11.17
CA TYR A 209 -12.94 -11.43 10.86
C TYR A 209 -11.47 -11.75 11.05
N GLY A 210 -10.61 -10.76 10.93
CA GLY A 210 -9.16 -10.79 11.03
C GLY A 210 -8.53 -9.74 10.12
N ILE A 211 -7.20 -9.74 10.10
CA ILE A 211 -6.41 -8.91 9.20
C ILE A 211 -5.38 -9.74 8.45
N HIS A 212 -4.96 -9.27 7.26
CA HIS A 212 -3.84 -9.85 6.53
C HIS A 212 -2.86 -8.75 6.14
N ILE A 213 -1.61 -8.87 6.59
CA ILE A 213 -0.58 -7.87 6.35
C ILE A 213 0.64 -8.48 5.67
N ALA A 214 1.26 -7.70 4.80
CA ALA A 214 2.52 -8.04 4.18
C ALA A 214 3.64 -7.17 4.80
N SER A 215 4.75 -7.81 5.18
CA SER A 215 5.95 -7.15 5.72
C SER A 215 5.66 -6.19 6.88
N GLY A 216 4.92 -6.67 7.88
CA GLY A 216 4.42 -5.85 8.98
C GLY A 216 5.51 -5.18 9.82
N LEU A 217 5.31 -3.91 10.12
CA LEU A 217 6.08 -3.14 11.10
C LEU A 217 5.36 -3.11 12.45
N PRO A 218 6.10 -3.02 13.58
CA PRO A 218 5.51 -2.75 14.88
C PRO A 218 4.76 -1.41 14.90
N LEU A 219 3.64 -1.33 15.63
CA LEU A 219 2.82 -0.11 15.71
C LEU A 219 3.58 1.11 16.26
N ASP A 220 4.59 0.89 17.08
CA ASP A 220 5.45 1.93 17.64
C ASP A 220 6.70 2.26 16.79
N PHE A 221 6.80 1.72 15.56
CA PHE A 221 7.98 1.88 14.71
C PHE A 221 8.42 3.32 14.52
N PHE A 222 7.48 4.27 14.39
CA PHE A 222 7.75 5.69 14.17
C PHE A 222 7.81 6.52 15.45
N THR A 223 7.83 5.88 16.62
CA THR A 223 7.92 6.59 17.90
C THR A 223 9.37 6.86 18.31
N GLY A 224 9.57 7.89 19.13
CA GLY A 224 10.86 8.25 19.71
C GLY A 224 11.55 9.44 19.04
N PRO A 225 12.62 9.94 19.68
CA PRO A 225 13.23 11.24 19.31
C PRO A 225 14.02 11.22 18.00
N ARG A 226 14.40 10.04 17.51
CA ARG A 226 15.16 9.83 16.26
C ARG A 226 14.53 8.72 15.41
N ALA A 227 13.22 8.73 15.28
CA ALA A 227 12.49 7.70 14.55
C ALA A 227 12.87 7.61 13.05
N TRP A 228 13.43 8.67 12.47
CA TRP A 228 13.98 8.72 11.10
C TRP A 228 15.33 8.01 10.94
N ASP A 229 16.01 7.68 12.04
CA ASP A 229 17.36 7.10 12.01
C ASP A 229 17.30 5.57 12.06
N LEU A 230 17.34 4.95 10.90
CA LEU A 230 17.30 3.49 10.80
C LEU A 230 18.53 2.80 11.43
N ALA A 231 19.68 3.47 11.46
CA ALA A 231 20.90 2.93 12.08
C ALA A 231 20.71 2.65 13.58
N GLN A 232 19.85 3.40 14.27
CA GLN A 232 19.50 3.10 15.66
C GLN A 232 18.66 1.84 15.83
N LYS A 233 17.91 1.46 14.81
CA LYS A 233 17.04 0.28 14.84
C LYS A 233 17.78 -0.99 14.43
N ARG A 234 18.88 -0.84 13.70
CA ARG A 234 19.76 -1.93 13.22
C ARG A 234 21.23 -1.54 13.38
N PRO A 235 21.75 -1.46 14.61
CA PRO A 235 23.11 -0.98 14.84
C PRO A 235 24.17 -1.89 14.17
N LEU A 236 25.14 -1.25 13.53
CA LEU A 236 26.34 -1.93 13.04
C LEU A 236 27.33 -2.08 14.20
N THR A 237 27.82 -3.30 14.40
CA THR A 237 28.85 -3.60 15.40
C THR A 237 30.03 -4.37 14.79
N ASP A 238 31.23 -4.21 15.33
CA ASP A 238 32.45 -4.80 14.75
C ASP A 238 32.50 -6.32 14.89
N ASP A 239 31.79 -6.89 15.85
CA ASP A 239 31.67 -8.33 16.08
C ASP A 239 30.71 -9.05 15.15
N GLN A 240 29.88 -8.31 14.40
CA GLN A 240 28.99 -8.90 13.41
C GLN A 240 29.77 -9.42 12.19
N PRO A 241 29.38 -10.58 11.60
CA PRO A 241 29.93 -11.08 10.34
C PRO A 241 29.84 -10.02 9.23
N ALA A 242 30.81 -10.01 8.32
CA ALA A 242 30.88 -9.03 7.23
C ALA A 242 29.63 -9.06 6.33
N GLU A 243 29.06 -10.25 6.07
CA GLU A 243 27.85 -10.43 5.32
C GLU A 243 26.64 -9.76 5.99
N ILE A 244 26.50 -9.94 7.32
CA ILE A 244 25.43 -9.31 8.11
C ILE A 244 25.54 -7.78 8.03
N ARG A 245 26.74 -7.24 8.22
CA ARG A 245 26.99 -5.79 8.12
C ARG A 245 26.67 -5.26 6.73
N ALA A 246 27.10 -5.96 5.68
CA ALA A 246 26.81 -5.58 4.30
C ALA A 246 25.30 -5.54 4.03
N ARG A 247 24.54 -6.53 4.51
CA ARG A 247 23.09 -6.58 4.36
C ARG A 247 22.38 -5.47 5.14
N ILE A 248 22.82 -5.13 6.34
CA ILE A 248 22.29 -3.99 7.09
C ILE A 248 22.45 -2.69 6.29
N VAL A 249 23.68 -2.43 5.79
CA VAL A 249 23.96 -1.23 4.99
C VAL A 249 23.10 -1.18 3.72
N GLU A 250 22.93 -2.31 3.03
CA GLU A 250 22.08 -2.40 1.86
C GLU A 250 20.62 -2.04 2.16
N LEU A 251 20.03 -2.62 3.21
CA LEU A 251 18.65 -2.33 3.62
C LEU A 251 18.46 -0.86 4.05
N GLU A 252 19.46 -0.30 4.74
CA GLU A 252 19.44 1.11 5.12
C GLU A 252 19.51 2.03 3.89
N ARG A 253 20.42 1.76 2.95
CA ARG A 253 20.52 2.56 1.71
C ARG A 253 19.23 2.59 0.91
N ARG A 254 18.47 1.51 0.88
CA ARG A 254 17.17 1.44 0.19
C ARG A 254 16.11 2.33 0.85
N SER A 255 16.14 2.48 2.17
CA SER A 255 15.01 3.05 2.92
C SER A 255 15.32 4.35 3.65
N ALA A 256 16.57 4.62 4.05
CA ALA A 256 16.90 5.72 4.95
C ALA A 256 16.60 7.10 4.35
N SER A 257 16.86 7.30 3.06
CA SER A 257 16.73 8.62 2.43
C SER A 257 15.28 9.10 2.42
N HIS A 258 14.31 8.25 2.02
CA HIS A 258 12.91 8.66 1.98
C HIS A 258 12.36 8.87 3.40
N LEU A 259 12.69 7.97 4.33
CA LEU A 259 12.22 8.07 5.71
C LEU A 259 12.69 9.37 6.36
N ALA A 260 13.99 9.68 6.27
CA ALA A 260 14.55 10.89 6.82
C ALA A 260 13.94 12.16 6.19
N VAL A 261 13.85 12.20 4.86
CA VAL A 261 13.27 13.34 4.13
C VAL A 261 11.80 13.54 4.48
N HIS A 262 11.00 12.47 4.47
CA HIS A 262 9.56 12.58 4.74
C HIS A 262 9.28 13.00 6.18
N MET A 263 10.09 12.56 7.13
CA MET A 263 9.91 12.93 8.53
C MET A 263 10.40 14.33 8.87
N LEU A 264 11.47 14.82 8.21
CA LEU A 264 12.15 16.05 8.57
C LEU A 264 11.85 17.20 7.60
N ASP A 265 11.91 16.94 6.28
CA ASP A 265 11.93 17.95 5.24
C ASP A 265 10.93 17.67 4.10
N GLY A 266 9.93 16.81 4.31
CA GLY A 266 8.97 16.41 3.29
C GLY A 266 8.25 17.58 2.63
N ALA A 267 7.84 18.59 3.41
CA ALA A 267 7.21 19.78 2.88
C ALA A 267 8.17 20.63 2.02
N THR A 268 9.45 20.71 2.39
CA THR A 268 10.47 21.42 1.62
C THR A 268 10.68 20.77 0.26
N LEU A 269 10.85 19.45 0.22
CA LEU A 269 10.99 18.71 -1.04
C LEU A 269 9.72 18.79 -1.89
N ALA A 270 8.54 18.73 -1.28
CA ALA A 270 7.27 18.77 -1.98
C ALA A 270 7.08 20.01 -2.86
N HIS A 271 7.65 21.18 -2.50
CA HIS A 271 7.60 22.38 -3.35
C HIS A 271 8.16 22.12 -4.75
N GLY A 272 9.30 21.40 -4.84
CA GLY A 272 9.89 21.03 -6.12
C GLY A 272 9.12 19.90 -6.83
N LEU A 273 8.66 18.90 -6.10
CA LEU A 273 7.96 17.74 -6.66
C LEU A 273 6.53 18.08 -7.12
N SER A 274 5.87 19.05 -6.51
CA SER A 274 4.54 19.55 -6.92
C SER A 274 4.61 20.48 -8.14
N ASP A 275 5.78 21.02 -8.46
CA ASP A 275 5.99 21.90 -9.63
C ASP A 275 6.58 21.16 -10.83
N SER A 276 7.34 20.09 -10.60
CA SER A 276 8.01 19.31 -11.63
C SER A 276 7.48 17.87 -11.68
N PRO A 277 6.71 17.49 -12.73
CA PRO A 277 6.27 16.11 -12.88
C PRO A 277 7.47 15.16 -13.10
N ALA A 278 8.53 15.61 -13.77
CA ALA A 278 9.76 14.83 -13.92
C ALA A 278 10.49 14.63 -12.56
N GLY A 279 10.48 15.63 -11.70
CA GLY A 279 11.01 15.52 -10.33
C GLY A 279 10.19 14.55 -9.48
N LEU A 280 8.87 14.66 -9.54
CA LEU A 280 7.96 13.73 -8.88
C LEU A 280 8.22 12.29 -9.35
N LEU A 281 8.24 12.07 -10.67
CA LEU A 281 8.51 10.75 -11.24
C LEU A 281 9.86 10.19 -10.76
N ALA A 282 10.93 10.99 -10.75
CA ALA A 282 12.23 10.56 -10.27
C ALA A 282 12.19 10.11 -8.81
N TRP A 283 11.50 10.85 -7.93
CA TRP A 283 11.37 10.50 -6.51
C TRP A 283 10.61 9.18 -6.28
N LEU A 284 9.54 8.93 -7.04
CA LEU A 284 8.78 7.68 -6.98
C LEU A 284 9.57 6.51 -7.59
N LEU A 285 10.17 6.73 -8.76
CA LEU A 285 10.90 5.74 -9.54
C LEU A 285 12.08 5.14 -8.78
N GLU A 286 12.81 5.97 -8.02
CA GLU A 286 13.88 5.50 -7.13
C GLU A 286 13.39 4.43 -6.15
N ARG A 287 12.17 4.56 -5.65
CA ARG A 287 11.60 3.56 -4.71
C ARG A 287 11.11 2.32 -5.45
N TRP A 288 10.47 2.48 -6.60
CA TRP A 288 10.06 1.33 -7.41
C TRP A 288 11.27 0.48 -7.80
N ASN A 289 12.36 1.12 -8.20
CA ASN A 289 13.60 0.40 -8.51
C ASN A 289 14.24 -0.26 -7.28
N ALA A 290 14.37 0.48 -6.17
CA ALA A 290 15.11 0.00 -5.00
C ALA A 290 14.35 -1.06 -4.18
N TRP A 291 13.02 -1.11 -4.28
CA TRP A 291 12.19 -1.95 -3.42
C TRP A 291 11.53 -3.13 -4.14
N SER A 292 11.55 -3.20 -5.46
CA SER A 292 11.08 -4.36 -6.21
C SER A 292 12.19 -5.40 -6.43
N ASP A 293 11.80 -6.65 -6.55
CA ASP A 293 12.69 -7.77 -6.91
C ASP A 293 12.86 -7.82 -8.44
N ASN A 294 13.56 -6.84 -8.97
CA ASN A 294 13.61 -6.55 -10.42
C ASN A 294 14.91 -7.01 -11.11
N GLY A 295 15.84 -7.61 -10.37
CA GLY A 295 17.11 -8.07 -10.95
C GLY A 295 17.97 -6.96 -11.60
N GLY A 296 17.69 -5.68 -11.28
CA GLY A 296 18.37 -4.51 -11.85
C GLY A 296 17.65 -3.86 -13.03
N ASP A 297 16.47 -4.36 -13.41
CA ASP A 297 15.61 -3.80 -14.44
C ASP A 297 14.20 -3.55 -13.90
N VAL A 298 13.88 -2.30 -13.56
CA VAL A 298 12.58 -1.93 -13.01
C VAL A 298 11.42 -2.24 -13.98
N GLU A 299 11.67 -2.24 -15.29
CA GLU A 299 10.66 -2.56 -16.31
C GLU A 299 10.30 -4.05 -16.33
N SER A 300 11.09 -4.92 -15.68
CA SER A 300 10.72 -6.33 -15.50
C SER A 300 9.56 -6.54 -14.51
N VAL A 301 9.32 -5.57 -13.62
CA VAL A 301 8.26 -5.60 -12.60
C VAL A 301 7.13 -4.63 -12.92
N PHE A 302 7.49 -3.41 -13.33
CA PHE A 302 6.55 -2.34 -13.65
C PHE A 302 6.75 -1.90 -15.09
N THR A 303 5.75 -2.08 -15.94
CA THR A 303 5.80 -1.47 -17.28
C THR A 303 5.87 0.05 -17.17
N ARG A 304 6.28 0.73 -18.24
CA ARG A 304 6.26 2.21 -18.30
C ARG A 304 4.86 2.75 -17.99
N ASP A 305 3.82 2.13 -18.53
CA ASP A 305 2.45 2.53 -18.32
C ASP A 305 2.02 2.36 -16.85
N ASP A 306 2.46 1.30 -16.17
CA ASP A 306 2.18 1.10 -14.74
C ASP A 306 2.79 2.24 -13.91
N MET A 307 4.08 2.51 -14.09
CA MET A 307 4.79 3.58 -13.38
C MET A 307 4.15 4.94 -13.64
N LEU A 308 3.81 5.22 -14.91
CA LEU A 308 3.22 6.50 -15.30
C LEU A 308 1.76 6.63 -14.85
N THR A 309 1.03 5.54 -14.73
CA THR A 309 -0.33 5.57 -14.13
C THR A 309 -0.26 6.00 -12.67
N HIS A 310 0.62 5.41 -11.86
CA HIS A 310 0.81 5.81 -10.48
C HIS A 310 1.32 7.26 -10.36
N ALA A 311 2.32 7.64 -11.16
CA ALA A 311 2.85 9.01 -11.16
C ALA A 311 1.79 10.03 -11.56
N THR A 312 0.93 9.70 -12.55
CA THR A 312 -0.17 10.57 -12.98
C THR A 312 -1.21 10.73 -11.86
N ILE A 313 -1.59 9.65 -11.16
CA ILE A 313 -2.50 9.75 -10.00
C ILE A 313 -1.94 10.71 -8.94
N TYR A 314 -0.66 10.61 -8.58
CA TYR A 314 -0.03 11.57 -7.67
C TYR A 314 -0.04 12.99 -8.20
N TRP A 315 0.28 13.17 -9.48
CA TRP A 315 0.39 14.48 -10.10
C TRP A 315 -0.95 15.22 -10.16
N VAL A 316 -1.96 14.58 -10.76
CA VAL A 316 -3.27 15.23 -10.99
C VAL A 316 -4.00 15.57 -9.70
N ASN A 317 -3.67 14.89 -8.61
CA ASN A 317 -4.23 15.14 -7.28
C ASN A 317 -3.32 16.03 -6.40
N ASN A 318 -2.16 16.46 -6.90
CA ASN A 318 -1.15 17.19 -6.11
C ASN A 318 -0.88 16.53 -4.75
N ALA A 319 -0.73 15.20 -4.74
CA ALA A 319 -0.80 14.39 -3.53
C ALA A 319 0.54 14.23 -2.81
N ILE A 320 1.65 14.67 -3.40
CA ILE A 320 2.99 14.35 -2.85
C ILE A 320 3.22 14.92 -1.45
N ALA A 321 2.86 16.18 -1.21
CA ALA A 321 3.09 16.82 0.08
C ALA A 321 2.30 16.17 1.22
N THR A 322 1.02 15.86 0.96
CA THR A 322 0.14 15.23 1.94
C THR A 322 0.52 13.78 2.20
N SER A 323 0.96 13.04 1.18
CA SER A 323 1.42 11.66 1.34
C SER A 323 2.70 11.54 2.19
N MET A 324 3.67 12.44 2.01
CA MET A 324 4.88 12.48 2.82
C MET A 324 4.61 12.82 4.29
N ARG A 325 3.58 13.65 4.55
CA ARG A 325 3.27 14.14 5.91
C ARG A 325 2.92 13.02 6.88
N TYR A 326 2.43 11.88 6.42
CA TYR A 326 2.10 10.74 7.26
C TYR A 326 3.26 10.28 8.14
N TYR A 327 4.48 10.27 7.60
CA TYR A 327 5.69 9.88 8.33
C TYR A 327 6.01 10.87 9.46
N ALA A 328 5.99 12.16 9.16
CA ALA A 328 6.18 13.21 10.16
C ALA A 328 5.09 13.16 11.24
N ASN A 329 3.84 12.96 10.83
CA ASN A 329 2.69 12.90 11.74
C ASN A 329 2.72 11.64 12.62
N ALA A 330 3.21 10.51 12.13
CA ALA A 330 3.35 9.30 12.93
C ALA A 330 4.34 9.49 14.11
N ASN A 331 5.32 10.39 13.95
CA ASN A 331 6.23 10.78 15.03
C ASN A 331 5.67 11.91 15.89
N ARG A 332 5.04 12.92 15.26
CA ARG A 332 4.47 14.08 15.94
C ARG A 332 3.25 13.72 16.81
N TYR A 333 2.47 12.75 16.36
CA TYR A 333 1.30 12.19 17.05
C TYR A 333 1.54 10.68 17.23
N PRO A 334 2.44 10.31 18.16
CA PRO A 334 2.92 8.94 18.29
C PRO A 334 1.79 7.99 18.64
N TRP A 335 1.99 6.73 18.30
CA TRP A 335 1.06 5.68 18.65
C TRP A 335 0.84 5.59 20.16
N VAL A 336 -0.43 5.50 20.55
CA VAL A 336 -0.85 5.27 21.93
C VAL A 336 -1.69 4.00 21.94
N PRO A 337 -1.29 2.97 22.72
CA PRO A 337 -2.07 1.74 22.81
C PRO A 337 -3.49 2.00 23.31
N ALA A 338 -4.48 1.38 22.67
CA ALA A 338 -5.88 1.40 23.14
C ALA A 338 -6.10 0.46 24.34
N HIS A 339 -5.18 -0.48 24.56
CA HIS A 339 -5.18 -1.43 25.68
C HIS A 339 -3.77 -1.98 25.91
N ASP A 340 -3.55 -2.68 27.02
CA ASP A 340 -2.29 -3.31 27.44
C ASP A 340 -2.30 -4.84 27.30
N ARG A 341 -3.26 -5.41 26.56
CA ARG A 341 -3.39 -6.86 26.36
C ARG A 341 -2.28 -7.42 25.48
N THR A 342 -1.92 -8.67 25.70
CA THR A 342 -1.04 -9.46 24.84
C THR A 342 -1.83 -10.61 24.22
N PRO A 343 -1.70 -10.88 22.91
CA PRO A 343 -0.91 -10.12 21.92
C PRO A 343 -1.41 -8.69 21.74
N VAL A 344 -0.54 -7.80 21.29
CA VAL A 344 -0.91 -6.39 21.05
C VAL A 344 -1.99 -6.28 19.98
N VAL A 345 -1.85 -7.03 18.87
CA VAL A 345 -2.88 -7.14 17.84
C VAL A 345 -3.75 -8.34 18.14
N GLN A 346 -4.96 -8.08 18.67
CA GLN A 346 -5.89 -9.10 19.17
C GLN A 346 -6.66 -9.81 18.05
N ALA A 347 -6.97 -9.13 16.95
CA ALA A 347 -7.63 -9.77 15.81
C ALA A 347 -6.75 -10.90 15.24
N PRO A 348 -7.35 -11.95 14.64
CA PRO A 348 -6.58 -12.97 13.91
C PRO A 348 -5.74 -12.34 12.78
N VAL A 349 -4.44 -12.66 12.73
CA VAL A 349 -3.48 -12.05 11.79
C VAL A 349 -2.91 -13.08 10.83
N GLY A 350 -3.07 -12.85 9.52
CA GLY A 350 -2.27 -13.46 8.47
C GLY A 350 -1.05 -12.59 8.13
N LEU A 351 0.07 -13.23 7.87
CA LEU A 351 1.33 -12.58 7.55
C LEU A 351 1.92 -13.19 6.28
N THR A 352 2.27 -12.34 5.31
CA THR A 352 3.07 -12.71 4.16
C THR A 352 4.42 -11.99 4.19
N PHE A 353 5.51 -12.74 4.04
CA PHE A 353 6.86 -12.25 3.89
C PHE A 353 7.44 -12.60 2.53
N VAL A 354 8.45 -11.87 2.10
CA VAL A 354 9.28 -12.16 0.92
C VAL A 354 10.75 -12.15 1.32
N THR A 355 11.54 -13.02 0.70
CA THR A 355 12.98 -13.14 1.05
C THR A 355 13.76 -11.89 0.69
N TYR A 356 13.28 -11.11 -0.28
CA TYR A 356 13.88 -9.81 -0.65
C TYR A 356 13.97 -8.84 0.53
N GLU A 357 13.03 -8.89 1.49
CA GLU A 357 12.99 -8.05 2.69
C GLU A 357 13.51 -8.76 3.95
N ASN A 358 14.09 -9.94 3.80
CA ASN A 358 14.58 -10.69 4.96
C ASN A 358 15.60 -9.90 5.77
N PRO A 359 15.52 -9.99 7.11
CA PRO A 359 16.59 -9.52 7.98
C PRO A 359 17.91 -10.22 7.66
N PRO A 360 19.04 -9.60 8.00
CA PRO A 360 20.36 -10.21 7.83
C PRO A 360 20.45 -11.61 8.45
N GLY A 361 21.05 -12.55 7.73
CA GLY A 361 21.24 -13.94 8.17
C GLY A 361 20.05 -14.87 7.96
N ILE A 362 18.99 -14.40 7.27
CA ILE A 362 17.84 -15.21 6.86
C ILE A 362 17.81 -15.24 5.33
N HIS A 363 17.92 -16.43 4.74
CA HIS A 363 18.13 -16.57 3.29
C HIS A 363 16.96 -17.22 2.54
N THR A 364 16.14 -18.00 3.25
CA THR A 364 15.02 -18.75 2.63
C THR A 364 13.67 -18.38 3.25
N ALA A 365 12.59 -18.69 2.53
CA ALA A 365 11.22 -18.53 3.02
C ALA A 365 10.99 -19.34 4.32
N ASP A 366 11.44 -20.58 4.36
CA ASP A 366 11.30 -21.44 5.54
C ASP A 366 12.07 -20.90 6.75
N GLU A 367 13.27 -20.36 6.55
CA GLU A 367 14.03 -19.70 7.61
C GLU A 367 13.30 -18.45 8.11
N ARG A 368 12.69 -17.69 7.19
CA ARG A 368 11.91 -16.50 7.55
C ARG A 368 10.71 -16.82 8.43
N VAL A 369 9.94 -17.84 8.08
CA VAL A 369 8.80 -18.30 8.88
C VAL A 369 9.26 -18.78 10.25
N ARG A 370 10.31 -19.62 10.33
CA ARG A 370 10.88 -20.10 11.61
C ARG A 370 11.39 -18.95 12.47
N ALA A 371 12.17 -18.04 11.88
CA ALA A 371 12.74 -16.92 12.62
C ALA A 371 11.65 -16.01 13.19
N TYR A 372 10.58 -15.74 12.44
CA TYR A 372 9.45 -14.97 12.94
C TYR A 372 8.72 -15.69 14.06
N THR A 373 8.29 -16.94 13.83
CA THR A 373 7.47 -17.71 14.79
C THR A 373 8.17 -18.02 16.10
N GLN A 374 9.52 -18.02 16.11
CA GLN A 374 10.35 -18.23 17.30
C GLN A 374 10.84 -16.92 17.92
N SER A 375 10.52 -15.78 17.35
CA SER A 375 10.94 -14.47 17.86
C SER A 375 9.93 -13.87 18.83
N PRO A 376 10.35 -12.94 19.71
CA PRO A 376 9.42 -12.16 20.52
C PRO A 376 8.41 -11.33 19.70
N GLN A 377 8.70 -11.07 18.41
CA GLN A 377 7.77 -10.37 17.53
C GLN A 377 6.50 -11.19 17.23
N ALA A 378 6.57 -12.52 17.32
CA ALA A 378 5.40 -13.37 17.16
C ALA A 378 4.36 -13.14 18.26
N ASP A 379 4.81 -12.75 19.44
CA ASP A 379 3.91 -12.46 20.59
C ASP A 379 3.11 -11.15 20.42
N TRP A 380 3.48 -10.31 19.43
CA TRP A 380 2.76 -9.07 19.11
C TRP A 380 1.43 -9.32 18.44
N CYS A 381 1.29 -10.43 17.71
CA CYS A 381 0.15 -10.70 16.87
C CYS A 381 -0.52 -12.03 17.22
N ASN A 382 -1.83 -12.06 17.22
CA ASN A 382 -2.62 -13.29 17.23
C ASN A 382 -2.52 -13.95 15.83
N HIS A 383 -1.33 -14.45 15.47
CA HIS A 383 -1.07 -14.97 14.12
C HIS A 383 -1.71 -16.34 13.89
N VAL A 384 -2.39 -16.46 12.76
CA VAL A 384 -3.14 -17.66 12.37
C VAL A 384 -2.67 -18.25 11.05
N ASN A 385 -1.93 -17.48 10.26
CA ASN A 385 -1.31 -17.87 9.02
C ASN A 385 -0.02 -17.07 8.86
N VAL A 386 1.12 -17.74 8.69
CA VAL A 386 2.42 -17.10 8.44
C VAL A 386 3.05 -17.79 7.24
N THR A 387 3.26 -17.03 6.19
CA THR A 387 3.84 -17.50 4.93
C THR A 387 5.03 -16.64 4.54
N ALA A 388 5.91 -17.20 3.75
CA ALA A 388 7.00 -16.48 3.11
C ALA A 388 7.23 -17.05 1.71
N HIS A 389 7.69 -16.21 0.77
CA HIS A 389 7.98 -16.58 -0.60
C HIS A 389 9.43 -16.23 -0.96
N ASP A 390 10.08 -17.10 -1.75
CA ASP A 390 11.49 -16.94 -2.14
C ASP A 390 11.69 -15.94 -3.29
N HIS A 391 10.64 -15.27 -3.73
CA HIS A 391 10.63 -14.25 -4.78
C HIS A 391 9.63 -13.13 -4.46
N GLY A 392 9.70 -12.05 -5.23
CA GLY A 392 8.93 -10.85 -4.99
C GLY A 392 9.63 -9.87 -4.07
N GLY A 393 9.43 -8.58 -4.28
CA GLY A 393 9.95 -7.49 -3.49
C GLY A 393 8.90 -6.88 -2.57
N HIS A 394 9.11 -5.62 -2.22
CA HIS A 394 8.23 -4.86 -1.31
C HIS A 394 6.79 -4.75 -1.81
N PHE A 395 6.62 -4.81 -3.12
CA PHE A 395 5.33 -4.60 -3.76
C PHE A 395 4.54 -5.91 -3.90
N ILE A 396 4.35 -6.61 -2.78
CA ILE A 396 3.88 -8.00 -2.69
C ILE A 396 2.60 -8.28 -3.51
N PRO A 397 1.47 -7.54 -3.38
CA PRO A 397 0.27 -7.80 -4.19
C PRO A 397 0.45 -7.53 -5.69
N TRP A 398 1.49 -6.79 -6.06
CA TRP A 398 1.83 -6.48 -7.44
C TRP A 398 2.80 -7.50 -8.03
N GLU A 399 3.82 -7.88 -7.27
CA GLU A 399 4.92 -8.74 -7.71
C GLU A 399 4.57 -10.22 -7.65
N ILE A 400 3.82 -10.63 -6.62
CA ILE A 400 3.38 -12.02 -6.40
C ILE A 400 1.86 -12.10 -6.14
N PRO A 401 1.01 -11.62 -7.08
CA PRO A 401 -0.43 -11.48 -6.86
C PRO A 401 -1.13 -12.80 -6.55
N THR A 402 -0.73 -13.89 -7.19
CA THR A 402 -1.35 -15.21 -7.02
C THR A 402 -1.10 -15.76 -5.62
N GLU A 403 0.15 -15.72 -5.18
CA GLU A 403 0.59 -16.19 -3.87
C GLU A 403 -0.06 -15.38 -2.75
N TRP A 404 -0.07 -14.03 -2.91
CA TRP A 404 -0.68 -13.16 -1.92
C TRP A 404 -2.18 -13.35 -1.79
N VAL A 405 -2.90 -13.55 -2.90
CA VAL A 405 -4.33 -13.89 -2.90
C VAL A 405 -4.59 -15.19 -2.17
N ASP A 406 -3.77 -16.22 -2.39
CA ASP A 406 -3.91 -17.51 -1.72
C ASP A 406 -3.59 -17.42 -0.22
N ASP A 407 -2.60 -16.66 0.17
CA ASP A 407 -2.25 -16.39 1.57
C ASP A 407 -3.39 -15.66 2.30
N LEU A 408 -3.96 -14.65 1.64
CA LEU A 408 -5.09 -13.90 2.16
C LEU A 408 -6.32 -14.83 2.33
N ARG A 409 -6.67 -15.61 1.31
CA ARG A 409 -7.75 -16.60 1.40
C ARG A 409 -7.54 -17.58 2.56
N ARG A 410 -6.32 -18.08 2.73
CA ARG A 410 -5.94 -19.00 3.81
C ARG A 410 -6.15 -18.40 5.19
N THR A 411 -5.86 -17.11 5.35
CA THR A 411 -6.09 -16.35 6.59
C THR A 411 -7.56 -16.34 6.99
N PHE A 412 -8.48 -16.22 6.01
CA PHE A 412 -9.90 -16.06 6.28
C PHE A 412 -10.74 -17.34 6.12
N ARG A 413 -10.17 -18.45 5.63
CA ARG A 413 -10.86 -19.75 5.63
C ARG A 413 -11.20 -20.17 7.05
N GLY A 414 -12.45 -20.60 7.28
CA GLY A 414 -12.95 -20.98 8.60
C GLY A 414 -13.34 -19.81 9.51
N ARG A 415 -13.20 -18.55 9.06
CA ARG A 415 -13.63 -17.34 9.79
C ARG A 415 -14.83 -16.66 9.13
N ARG A 416 -15.37 -17.27 8.12
CA ARG A 416 -16.51 -16.73 7.37
C ARG A 416 -17.78 -16.78 8.19
N PRO A 417 -18.78 -15.90 7.91
CA PRO A 417 -20.07 -15.95 8.58
C PRO A 417 -20.65 -17.36 8.51
N THR A 418 -20.90 -17.96 9.66
CA THR A 418 -21.75 -19.16 9.76
C THR A 418 -23.19 -18.70 9.53
N SER A 419 -23.95 -19.46 8.78
CA SER A 419 -25.38 -19.22 8.46
C SER A 419 -26.20 -18.96 9.72
#